data_42644ebd1eed3208480e6190543a8c56
#
_entry.id   42644ebd1eed3208480e6190543a8c56
#
_cell.length_a   1.000
_cell.length_b   1.000
_cell.length_c   1.000
_cell.angle_alpha   90.00
_cell.angle_beta   90.00
_cell.angle_gamma   90.00
#
_symmetry.space_group_name_H-M   'P 1'
#
loop_
_entity.id
_entity.type
_entity.pdbx_description
1 polymer ?
#
loop_
_entity_poly.entity_id
_entity_poly.type
_entity_poly.pdbx_seq_one_letter_code
_entity_poly.pdbx_strand_id
1 'polypeptide(L)'
;MKKSSLILLYIFCLLPLAAQRPPKHEVRAAWVTAVYGLDWPRTRATTPESIRKQQDELVEILDKLKAANFNTVLFQTRTRGDVLYKSSIEPYNSILTGKTDGNPGYDPLAFAVAECHKRGMECHAWMVTIPLGNRKHVAALGKASVTKRKPAICVPYKREYFLNPGHPQTKEYLMSLVREVVERYDVDGVHFDYLRYPEHALRFSDSYTYKKYGNGRDLAQWRRDNITEIVRYLYKGVKALKPWVKVSTCPVGKYRDTARYPSRGWNAFHTVYQDVQGWLGEGIQDQIYPMMYFRGNGFYPFALDWQEQSNGRQIIPGLGIYFLDPGEGNWTVDEVERQINFTRAHGLAGEGHYRVKYLMDNTQGLYDILQENYYTAPVSYTHLRAHETRG
;
A
#
# COMPACT_ATOMS: atom_id res chain seq x y z
N MET A 1 31.73 57.70 43.39
CA MET A 1 31.42 56.29 43.09
C MET A 1 30.20 56.22 42.17
N LYS A 2 30.44 56.04 40.86
CA LYS A 2 29.37 55.95 39.84
C LYS A 2 29.03 54.49 39.63
N LYS A 3 27.79 54.15 39.93
CA LYS A 3 27.24 52.80 39.62
C LYS A 3 26.86 52.73 38.15
N SER A 4 27.61 51.97 37.36
CA SER A 4 27.25 51.65 36.01
C SER A 4 26.27 50.47 36.00
N SER A 5 25.03 50.73 35.58
CA SER A 5 24.02 49.68 35.34
C SER A 5 24.27 49.06 33.99
N LEU A 6 24.61 47.78 34.00
CA LEU A 6 24.74 46.98 32.79
C LEU A 6 23.33 46.51 32.35
N ILE A 7 22.80 47.09 31.30
CA ILE A 7 21.53 46.62 30.69
C ILE A 7 21.89 45.47 29.75
N LEU A 8 21.53 44.24 30.13
CA LEU A 8 21.65 43.06 29.29
C LEU A 8 20.50 43.05 28.30
N LEU A 9 20.80 43.39 27.06
CA LEU A 9 19.81 43.35 25.96
C LEU A 9 19.67 41.90 25.49
N TYR A 10 18.59 41.22 25.88
CA TYR A 10 18.20 39.93 25.33
C TYR A 10 17.65 40.15 23.92
N ILE A 11 18.51 39.97 22.91
CA ILE A 11 18.08 39.87 21.51
C ILE A 11 17.47 38.47 21.37
N PHE A 12 16.15 38.36 21.46
CA PHE A 12 15.41 37.21 20.99
C PHE A 12 15.57 37.20 19.46
N CYS A 13 16.51 36.41 18.93
CA CYS A 13 16.52 36.04 17.53
C CYS A 13 15.25 35.20 17.27
N LEU A 14 14.17 35.85 16.86
CA LEU A 14 13.08 35.23 16.13
C LEU A 14 13.69 34.79 14.78
N LEU A 15 14.31 33.61 14.79
CA LEU A 15 14.53 32.91 13.54
C LEU A 15 13.12 32.66 12.96
N PRO A 16 12.79 33.22 11.77
CA PRO A 16 11.57 32.82 11.13
C PRO A 16 11.67 31.30 10.99
N LEU A 17 10.66 30.56 11.47
CA LEU A 17 10.43 29.19 11.02
C LEU A 17 10.36 29.32 9.49
N ALA A 18 11.48 29.05 8.82
CA ALA A 18 11.48 28.98 7.37
C ALA A 18 10.51 27.87 7.03
N ALA A 19 9.31 28.24 6.59
CA ALA A 19 8.37 27.31 6.03
C ALA A 19 9.17 26.46 5.04
N GLN A 20 9.37 25.19 5.34
CA GLN A 20 10.15 24.32 4.46
C GLN A 20 9.48 24.39 3.10
N ARG A 21 10.21 24.89 2.10
CA ARG A 21 9.68 24.91 0.73
C ARG A 21 9.25 23.49 0.39
N PRO A 22 8.01 23.27 -0.06
CA PRO A 22 7.59 21.93 -0.44
C PRO A 22 8.59 21.33 -1.43
N PRO A 23 8.95 20.05 -1.28
CA PRO A 23 9.87 19.39 -2.20
C PRO A 23 9.31 19.48 -3.63
N LYS A 24 10.17 19.57 -4.65
CA LYS A 24 9.73 19.60 -6.06
C LYS A 24 9.01 18.30 -6.46
N HIS A 25 9.43 17.21 -5.87
CA HIS A 25 8.90 15.88 -6.13
C HIS A 25 8.62 15.18 -4.79
N GLU A 26 7.42 14.69 -4.61
CA GLU A 26 7.02 14.00 -3.40
C GLU A 26 5.81 13.12 -3.71
N VAL A 27 5.83 11.87 -3.30
CA VAL A 27 4.65 11.00 -3.33
C VAL A 27 3.80 11.30 -2.10
N ARG A 28 2.56 11.70 -2.30
CA ARG A 28 1.55 11.96 -1.27
C ARG A 28 0.42 10.97 -1.49
N ALA A 29 0.56 9.79 -0.90
CA ALA A 29 -0.34 8.69 -1.16
C ALA A 29 -1.36 8.48 -0.04
N ALA A 30 -2.55 7.99 -0.40
CA ALA A 30 -3.55 7.53 0.54
C ALA A 30 -4.11 6.18 0.12
N TRP A 31 -4.26 5.24 1.08
CA TRP A 31 -4.95 3.98 0.87
C TRP A 31 -6.46 4.17 1.00
N VAL A 32 -7.18 3.77 -0.04
CA VAL A 32 -8.66 3.65 -0.03
C VAL A 32 -9.01 2.18 0.12
N THR A 33 -9.44 1.81 1.31
CA THR A 33 -9.67 0.43 1.73
C THR A 33 -11.11 0.00 1.46
N ALA A 34 -11.29 -1.06 0.68
CA ALA A 34 -12.62 -1.58 0.36
C ALA A 34 -13.01 -2.79 1.22
N VAL A 35 -12.05 -3.57 1.72
CA VAL A 35 -12.35 -4.72 2.57
C VAL A 35 -13.25 -4.33 3.74
N TYR A 36 -14.34 -5.07 3.93
CA TYR A 36 -15.37 -4.79 4.95
C TYR A 36 -16.06 -3.41 4.83
N GLY A 37 -15.87 -2.68 3.73
CA GLY A 37 -16.38 -1.32 3.57
C GLY A 37 -15.73 -0.29 4.50
N LEU A 38 -14.47 -0.50 4.85
CA LEU A 38 -13.77 0.32 5.85
C LEU A 38 -13.67 1.80 5.45
N ASP A 39 -13.43 2.08 4.15
CA ASP A 39 -13.42 3.44 3.62
C ASP A 39 -14.50 3.63 2.55
N TRP A 40 -14.60 2.67 1.63
CA TRP A 40 -15.51 2.67 0.50
C TRP A 40 -15.77 1.23 0.02
N PRO A 41 -16.99 0.86 -0.49
CA PRO A 41 -18.20 1.69 -0.47
C PRO A 41 -18.97 1.56 0.85
N ARG A 42 -19.73 2.60 1.21
CA ARG A 42 -20.70 2.57 2.31
C ARG A 42 -22.09 2.14 1.82
N THR A 43 -22.45 2.52 0.59
CA THR A 43 -23.71 2.20 -0.06
C THR A 43 -23.56 0.99 -0.97
N ARG A 44 -24.55 0.08 -0.96
CA ARG A 44 -24.60 -1.06 -1.88
C ARG A 44 -25.29 -0.67 -3.18
N ALA A 45 -24.64 -0.91 -4.32
CA ALA A 45 -25.14 -0.62 -5.65
C ALA A 45 -26.17 -1.67 -6.09
N THR A 46 -27.45 -1.38 -5.90
CA THR A 46 -28.57 -2.30 -6.24
C THR A 46 -29.65 -1.64 -7.08
N THR A 47 -29.69 -0.31 -7.13
CA THR A 47 -30.60 0.50 -7.95
C THR A 47 -29.81 1.63 -8.63
N PRO A 48 -30.33 2.28 -9.68
CA PRO A 48 -29.67 3.41 -10.31
C PRO A 48 -29.28 4.53 -9.33
N GLU A 49 -30.11 4.81 -8.32
CA GLU A 49 -29.87 5.81 -7.28
C GLU A 49 -28.73 5.40 -6.37
N SER A 50 -28.71 4.13 -5.92
CA SER A 50 -27.67 3.63 -5.05
C SER A 50 -26.32 3.44 -5.79
N ILE A 51 -26.35 3.18 -7.08
CA ILE A 51 -25.15 3.21 -7.94
C ILE A 51 -24.54 4.61 -7.94
N ARG A 52 -25.35 5.65 -8.25
CA ARG A 52 -24.86 7.04 -8.21
C ARG A 52 -24.33 7.41 -6.83
N LYS A 53 -25.06 7.08 -5.79
CA LYS A 53 -24.60 7.35 -4.40
C LYS A 53 -23.27 6.68 -4.08
N GLN A 54 -23.08 5.43 -4.48
CA GLN A 54 -21.81 4.71 -4.29
C GLN A 54 -20.66 5.38 -5.06
N GLN A 55 -20.92 5.88 -6.26
CA GLN A 55 -19.96 6.66 -7.07
C GLN A 55 -19.65 8.01 -6.41
N ASP A 56 -20.67 8.74 -5.95
CA ASP A 56 -20.53 10.03 -5.29
C ASP A 56 -19.69 9.92 -4.00
N GLU A 57 -19.83 8.83 -3.24
CA GLU A 57 -18.99 8.55 -2.07
C GLU A 57 -17.49 8.49 -2.41
N LEU A 58 -17.13 7.91 -3.56
CA LEU A 58 -15.74 7.88 -4.01
C LEU A 58 -15.29 9.26 -4.51
N VAL A 59 -16.13 9.95 -5.24
CA VAL A 59 -15.88 11.33 -5.71
C VAL A 59 -15.59 12.24 -4.54
N GLU A 60 -16.37 12.20 -3.45
CA GLU A 60 -16.17 12.99 -2.23
C GLU A 60 -14.77 12.73 -1.62
N ILE A 61 -14.36 11.45 -1.54
CA ILE A 61 -13.02 11.07 -1.06
C ILE A 61 -11.94 11.69 -1.94
N LEU A 62 -12.07 11.54 -3.26
CA LEU A 62 -11.06 12.01 -4.22
C LEU A 62 -10.99 13.53 -4.28
N ASP A 63 -12.12 14.25 -4.17
CA ASP A 63 -12.15 15.70 -4.10
C ASP A 63 -11.43 16.22 -2.86
N LYS A 64 -11.67 15.60 -1.72
CA LYS A 64 -10.99 15.96 -0.47
C LYS A 64 -9.48 15.69 -0.54
N LEU A 65 -9.06 14.55 -1.08
CA LEU A 65 -7.65 14.26 -1.30
C LEU A 65 -7.00 15.28 -2.24
N LYS A 66 -7.68 15.63 -3.34
CA LYS A 66 -7.18 16.65 -4.29
C LYS A 66 -7.06 18.02 -3.65
N ALA A 67 -8.04 18.44 -2.83
CA ALA A 67 -8.02 19.73 -2.15
C ALA A 67 -6.83 19.88 -1.20
N ALA A 68 -6.33 18.78 -0.62
CA ALA A 68 -5.11 18.75 0.19
C ALA A 68 -3.86 18.35 -0.62
N ASN A 69 -3.87 18.48 -1.95
CA ASN A 69 -2.74 18.22 -2.84
C ASN A 69 -2.13 16.80 -2.72
N PHE A 70 -2.93 15.80 -2.39
CA PHE A 70 -2.56 14.40 -2.61
C PHE A 70 -2.42 14.14 -4.11
N ASN A 71 -1.53 13.22 -4.49
CA ASN A 71 -1.25 12.92 -5.90
C ASN A 71 -1.29 11.44 -6.26
N THR A 72 -1.45 10.55 -5.28
CA THR A 72 -1.46 9.10 -5.50
C THR A 72 -2.55 8.44 -4.64
N VAL A 73 -3.40 7.65 -5.27
CA VAL A 73 -4.43 6.86 -4.63
C VAL A 73 -4.12 5.38 -4.78
N LEU A 74 -3.98 4.68 -3.66
CA LEU A 74 -3.84 3.23 -3.61
C LEU A 74 -5.24 2.64 -3.42
N PHE A 75 -5.92 2.35 -4.56
CA PHE A 75 -7.31 1.90 -4.57
C PHE A 75 -7.40 0.39 -4.48
N GLN A 76 -8.04 -0.14 -3.42
CA GLN A 76 -8.13 -1.58 -3.22
C GLN A 76 -9.02 -2.23 -4.28
N THR A 77 -8.41 -2.98 -5.19
CA THR A 77 -9.07 -3.63 -6.33
C THR A 77 -9.28 -5.13 -6.13
N ARG A 78 -8.43 -5.78 -5.34
CA ARG A 78 -8.56 -7.18 -4.97
C ARG A 78 -8.43 -7.30 -3.46
N THR A 79 -9.36 -8.01 -2.84
CA THR A 79 -9.35 -8.22 -1.40
C THR A 79 -8.88 -9.64 -1.02
N ARG A 80 -9.72 -10.66 -1.07
CA ARG A 80 -9.39 -12.02 -0.61
C ARG A 80 -9.96 -13.09 -1.55
N GLY A 81 -9.47 -13.10 -2.81
CA GLY A 81 -9.96 -14.01 -3.85
C GLY A 81 -11.26 -13.51 -4.49
N ASP A 82 -11.50 -12.23 -4.38
CA ASP A 82 -12.57 -11.48 -5.02
C ASP A 82 -12.11 -10.04 -5.33
N VAL A 83 -12.79 -9.38 -6.24
CA VAL A 83 -12.32 -8.15 -6.88
C VAL A 83 -13.38 -7.05 -6.95
N LEU A 84 -12.92 -5.82 -7.18
CA LEU A 84 -13.74 -4.62 -7.37
C LEU A 84 -13.63 -4.10 -8.81
N TYR A 85 -13.51 -4.99 -9.76
CA TYR A 85 -13.51 -4.69 -11.19
C TYR A 85 -14.14 -5.86 -11.97
N LYS A 86 -14.51 -5.63 -13.21
CA LYS A 86 -15.06 -6.69 -14.05
C LYS A 86 -13.97 -7.69 -14.40
N SER A 87 -13.93 -8.84 -13.74
CA SER A 87 -12.96 -9.90 -13.95
C SER A 87 -13.58 -11.15 -14.58
N SER A 88 -12.80 -11.86 -15.40
CA SER A 88 -13.13 -13.20 -15.87
C SER A 88 -12.56 -14.31 -14.97
N ILE A 89 -11.74 -13.90 -13.98
CA ILE A 89 -10.95 -14.83 -13.15
C ILE A 89 -11.52 -14.94 -11.73
N GLU A 90 -11.83 -13.85 -11.06
CA GLU A 90 -12.37 -13.83 -9.70
C GLU A 90 -13.71 -13.11 -9.65
N PRO A 91 -14.62 -13.48 -8.73
CA PRO A 91 -15.95 -12.89 -8.63
C PRO A 91 -15.89 -11.47 -8.05
N TYR A 92 -16.93 -10.69 -8.31
CA TYR A 92 -17.11 -9.42 -7.61
C TYR A 92 -17.22 -9.62 -6.10
N ASN A 93 -16.55 -8.71 -5.36
CA ASN A 93 -16.70 -8.66 -3.90
C ASN A 93 -18.12 -8.26 -3.51
N SER A 94 -18.68 -8.98 -2.55
CA SER A 94 -20.04 -8.74 -2.05
C SER A 94 -20.25 -7.36 -1.42
N ILE A 95 -19.17 -6.63 -1.08
CA ILE A 95 -19.29 -5.28 -0.53
C ILE A 95 -19.98 -4.33 -1.50
N LEU A 96 -19.81 -4.53 -2.81
CA LEU A 96 -20.37 -3.68 -3.85
C LEU A 96 -21.90 -3.71 -3.88
N THR A 97 -22.50 -4.89 -3.71
CA THR A 97 -23.95 -5.09 -3.90
C THR A 97 -24.65 -5.77 -2.73
N GLY A 98 -23.90 -6.32 -1.77
CA GLY A 98 -24.40 -7.19 -0.71
C GLY A 98 -24.54 -8.66 -1.13
N LYS A 99 -24.23 -9.00 -2.39
CA LYS A 99 -24.31 -10.37 -2.93
C LYS A 99 -22.96 -10.78 -3.49
N THR A 100 -22.54 -12.01 -3.21
CA THR A 100 -21.35 -12.60 -3.84
C THR A 100 -21.52 -12.59 -5.36
N ASP A 101 -20.50 -12.13 -6.08
CA ASP A 101 -20.50 -11.98 -7.54
C ASP A 101 -21.65 -11.12 -8.08
N GLY A 102 -22.22 -10.25 -7.25
CA GLY A 102 -23.25 -9.31 -7.67
C GLY A 102 -22.67 -8.21 -8.56
N ASN A 103 -23.23 -8.05 -9.75
CA ASN A 103 -22.83 -6.97 -10.67
C ASN A 103 -23.33 -5.62 -10.13
N PRO A 104 -22.43 -4.65 -9.85
CA PRO A 104 -22.81 -3.34 -9.34
C PRO A 104 -23.42 -2.38 -10.41
N GLY A 105 -23.53 -2.83 -11.67
CA GLY A 105 -24.06 -2.01 -12.76
C GLY A 105 -23.05 -1.04 -13.39
N TYR A 106 -21.82 -1.01 -12.91
CA TYR A 106 -20.69 -0.25 -13.45
C TYR A 106 -19.39 -0.97 -13.14
N ASP A 107 -18.25 -0.47 -13.64
CA ASP A 107 -16.94 -0.99 -13.32
C ASP A 107 -16.24 -0.08 -12.29
N PRO A 108 -16.12 -0.51 -11.02
CA PRO A 108 -15.54 0.33 -9.96
C PRO A 108 -14.10 0.78 -10.21
N LEU A 109 -13.24 -0.09 -10.77
CA LEU A 109 -11.86 0.28 -11.06
C LEU A 109 -11.77 1.27 -12.21
N ALA A 110 -12.52 1.05 -13.30
CA ALA A 110 -12.57 2.00 -14.41
C ALA A 110 -13.04 3.38 -13.94
N PHE A 111 -14.06 3.41 -13.08
CA PHE A 111 -14.57 4.65 -12.49
C PHE A 111 -13.50 5.33 -11.60
N ALA A 112 -12.85 4.58 -10.71
CA ALA A 112 -11.80 5.12 -9.84
C ALA A 112 -10.63 5.72 -10.63
N VAL A 113 -10.16 5.02 -11.67
CA VAL A 113 -9.07 5.51 -12.54
C VAL A 113 -9.48 6.81 -13.24
N ALA A 114 -10.67 6.84 -13.85
CA ALA A 114 -11.16 8.04 -14.54
C ALA A 114 -11.30 9.24 -13.58
N GLU A 115 -11.84 9.03 -12.38
CA GLU A 115 -12.03 10.11 -11.41
C GLU A 115 -10.70 10.58 -10.77
N CYS A 116 -9.70 9.69 -10.59
CA CYS A 116 -8.35 10.09 -10.20
C CYS A 116 -7.70 10.96 -11.29
N HIS A 117 -7.76 10.53 -12.54
CA HIS A 117 -7.15 11.24 -13.66
C HIS A 117 -7.76 12.63 -13.91
N LYS A 118 -9.09 12.77 -13.78
CA LYS A 118 -9.75 14.09 -13.83
C LYS A 118 -9.18 15.09 -12.82
N ARG A 119 -8.63 14.59 -11.70
CA ARG A 119 -8.03 15.40 -10.62
C ARG A 119 -6.51 15.49 -10.71
N GLY A 120 -5.89 14.90 -11.74
CA GLY A 120 -4.44 14.84 -11.89
C GLY A 120 -3.76 14.02 -10.79
N MET A 121 -4.42 12.96 -10.32
CA MET A 121 -3.88 11.99 -9.36
C MET A 121 -3.63 10.65 -10.03
N GLU A 122 -2.56 9.96 -9.63
CA GLU A 122 -2.34 8.58 -10.00
C GLU A 122 -3.32 7.64 -9.28
N CYS A 123 -3.78 6.61 -9.99
CA CYS A 123 -4.56 5.51 -9.43
C CYS A 123 -3.76 4.22 -9.53
N HIS A 124 -3.32 3.69 -8.39
CA HIS A 124 -2.65 2.41 -8.32
C HIS A 124 -3.63 1.32 -7.89
N ALA A 125 -3.71 0.25 -8.66
CA ALA A 125 -4.52 -0.91 -8.31
C ALA A 125 -3.88 -1.66 -7.13
N TRP A 126 -4.46 -1.52 -5.93
CA TRP A 126 -4.01 -2.22 -4.74
C TRP A 126 -4.59 -3.63 -4.68
N MET A 127 -3.73 -4.62 -4.74
CA MET A 127 -4.07 -6.04 -4.82
C MET A 127 -3.52 -6.80 -3.60
N VAL A 128 -4.40 -7.29 -2.73
CA VAL A 128 -4.04 -8.30 -1.71
C VAL A 128 -3.78 -9.61 -2.44
N THR A 129 -2.60 -10.21 -2.27
CA THR A 129 -2.13 -11.30 -3.15
C THR A 129 -2.36 -12.70 -2.57
N ILE A 130 -1.66 -13.08 -1.50
CA ILE A 130 -1.60 -14.45 -1.00
C ILE A 130 -2.82 -14.88 -0.19
N PRO A 131 -3.42 -14.07 0.72
CA PRO A 131 -4.61 -14.46 1.48
C PRO A 131 -5.84 -14.60 0.60
N LEU A 132 -6.65 -15.63 0.90
CA LEU A 132 -7.93 -15.93 0.23
C LEU A 132 -9.13 -15.80 1.18
N GLY A 133 -8.88 -15.43 2.44
CA GLY A 133 -9.90 -15.22 3.45
C GLY A 133 -10.20 -16.43 4.33
N ASN A 134 -11.09 -16.21 5.31
CA ASN A 134 -11.48 -17.23 6.25
C ASN A 134 -12.46 -18.25 5.62
N ARG A 135 -12.73 -19.33 6.34
CA ARG A 135 -13.62 -20.42 5.87
C ARG A 135 -15.01 -19.94 5.48
N LYS A 136 -15.57 -18.97 6.24
CA LYS A 136 -16.90 -18.41 5.95
C LYS A 136 -16.90 -17.64 4.63
N HIS A 137 -15.89 -16.82 4.42
CA HIS A 137 -15.72 -16.07 3.17
C HIS A 137 -15.56 -16.98 1.96
N VAL A 138 -14.63 -17.95 2.03
CA VAL A 138 -14.42 -18.93 0.96
C VAL A 138 -15.68 -19.77 0.66
N ALA A 139 -16.43 -20.15 1.70
CA ALA A 139 -17.71 -20.86 1.53
C ALA A 139 -18.76 -19.98 0.82
N ALA A 140 -18.82 -18.69 1.13
CA ALA A 140 -19.73 -17.74 0.48
C ALA A 140 -19.41 -17.52 -1.00
N LEU A 141 -18.12 -17.60 -1.41
CA LEU A 141 -17.72 -17.58 -2.82
C LEU A 141 -18.14 -18.84 -3.60
N GLY A 142 -18.40 -19.95 -2.90
CA GLY A 142 -18.89 -21.20 -3.48
C GLY A 142 -18.03 -21.74 -4.61
N LYS A 143 -18.62 -22.02 -5.77
CA LYS A 143 -17.92 -22.54 -6.96
C LYS A 143 -16.97 -21.51 -7.59
N ALA A 144 -17.20 -20.22 -7.38
CA ALA A 144 -16.33 -19.14 -7.88
C ALA A 144 -15.02 -19.04 -7.10
N SER A 145 -14.94 -19.61 -5.88
CA SER A 145 -13.72 -19.60 -5.08
C SER A 145 -12.54 -20.25 -5.79
N VAL A 146 -11.37 -19.62 -5.70
CA VAL A 146 -10.12 -20.17 -6.21
C VAL A 146 -9.76 -21.51 -5.56
N THR A 147 -10.17 -21.72 -4.31
CA THR A 147 -9.97 -23.00 -3.60
C THR A 147 -10.74 -24.18 -4.25
N LYS A 148 -11.81 -23.89 -5.00
CA LYS A 148 -12.58 -24.88 -5.76
C LYS A 148 -12.08 -25.01 -7.19
N ARG A 149 -11.71 -23.89 -7.83
CA ARG A 149 -11.29 -23.88 -9.22
C ARG A 149 -9.84 -24.30 -9.43
N LYS A 150 -8.98 -24.00 -8.48
CA LYS A 150 -7.51 -24.27 -8.52
C LYS A 150 -7.02 -24.80 -7.16
N PRO A 151 -7.54 -25.93 -6.65
CA PRO A 151 -7.21 -26.40 -5.31
C PRO A 151 -5.71 -26.69 -5.12
N ALA A 152 -4.99 -27.06 -6.17
CA ALA A 152 -3.56 -27.39 -6.11
C ALA A 152 -2.68 -26.23 -5.63
N ILE A 153 -3.08 -24.98 -5.91
CA ILE A 153 -2.34 -23.80 -5.49
C ILE A 153 -2.82 -23.20 -4.17
N CYS A 154 -3.78 -23.84 -3.50
CA CYS A 154 -4.41 -23.32 -2.29
C CYS A 154 -4.08 -24.20 -1.10
N VAL A 155 -3.80 -23.59 0.04
CA VAL A 155 -3.57 -24.28 1.30
C VAL A 155 -4.37 -23.66 2.44
N PRO A 156 -4.92 -24.49 3.34
CA PRO A 156 -5.47 -24.01 4.61
C PRO A 156 -4.35 -23.75 5.60
N TYR A 157 -4.46 -22.66 6.36
CA TYR A 157 -3.59 -22.40 7.49
C TYR A 157 -4.38 -21.70 8.60
N LYS A 158 -4.33 -22.23 9.82
CA LYS A 158 -5.19 -21.80 10.92
C LYS A 158 -6.68 -21.85 10.50
N ARG A 159 -7.37 -20.71 10.51
CA ARG A 159 -8.80 -20.60 10.13
C ARG A 159 -9.01 -19.95 8.76
N GLU A 160 -7.95 -19.78 7.99
CA GLU A 160 -7.96 -19.08 6.69
C GLU A 160 -7.40 -19.96 5.57
N TYR A 161 -7.62 -19.51 4.34
CA TYR A 161 -7.02 -20.07 3.14
C TYR A 161 -6.03 -19.10 2.52
N PHE A 162 -5.00 -19.66 1.90
CA PHE A 162 -3.93 -18.90 1.25
C PHE A 162 -3.59 -19.54 -0.09
N LEU A 163 -3.11 -18.73 -1.03
CA LEU A 163 -2.30 -19.26 -2.12
C LEU A 163 -1.00 -19.82 -1.53
N ASN A 164 -0.50 -20.90 -2.12
CA ASN A 164 0.78 -21.50 -1.72
C ASN A 164 1.92 -20.87 -2.53
N PRO A 165 2.76 -19.98 -1.97
CA PRO A 165 3.84 -19.34 -2.72
C PRO A 165 4.86 -20.34 -3.28
N GLY A 166 5.01 -21.50 -2.65
CA GLY A 166 5.90 -22.58 -3.10
C GLY A 166 5.39 -23.40 -4.28
N HIS A 167 4.14 -23.18 -4.72
CA HIS A 167 3.60 -23.86 -5.89
C HIS A 167 3.87 -23.06 -7.17
N PRO A 168 4.52 -23.62 -8.20
CA PRO A 168 4.93 -22.87 -9.41
C PRO A 168 3.80 -22.12 -10.10
N GLN A 169 2.58 -22.68 -10.14
CA GLN A 169 1.42 -22.05 -10.77
C GLN A 169 0.85 -20.85 -9.98
N THR A 170 1.31 -20.59 -8.75
CA THR A 170 0.83 -19.44 -7.97
C THR A 170 1.21 -18.11 -8.63
N LYS A 171 2.45 -17.98 -9.11
CA LYS A 171 2.89 -16.77 -9.84
C LYS A 171 2.13 -16.56 -11.14
N GLU A 172 1.82 -17.63 -11.86
CA GLU A 172 1.06 -17.59 -13.10
C GLU A 172 -0.38 -17.13 -12.85
N TYR A 173 -1.00 -17.66 -11.78
CA TYR A 173 -2.34 -17.26 -11.38
C TYR A 173 -2.39 -15.78 -10.99
N LEU A 174 -1.46 -15.31 -10.16
CA LEU A 174 -1.38 -13.89 -9.80
C LEU A 174 -1.13 -13.01 -11.02
N MET A 175 -0.25 -13.45 -11.94
CA MET A 175 0.01 -12.69 -13.18
C MET A 175 -1.23 -12.63 -14.08
N SER A 176 -2.09 -13.65 -14.10
CA SER A 176 -3.33 -13.59 -14.88
C SER A 176 -4.27 -12.47 -14.41
N LEU A 177 -4.38 -12.25 -13.08
CA LEU A 177 -5.14 -11.15 -12.49
C LEU A 177 -4.50 -9.79 -12.77
N VAL A 178 -3.17 -9.70 -12.62
CA VAL A 178 -2.41 -8.48 -12.92
C VAL A 178 -2.54 -8.11 -14.40
N ARG A 179 -2.50 -9.09 -15.29
CA ARG A 179 -2.71 -8.90 -16.74
C ARG A 179 -4.07 -8.29 -17.03
N GLU A 180 -5.17 -8.82 -16.44
CA GLU A 180 -6.50 -8.22 -16.61
C GLU A 180 -6.50 -6.73 -16.24
N VAL A 181 -5.86 -6.38 -15.11
CA VAL A 181 -5.81 -5.00 -14.62
C VAL A 181 -4.97 -4.13 -15.55
N VAL A 182 -3.76 -4.54 -15.88
CA VAL A 182 -2.81 -3.72 -16.66
C VAL A 182 -3.26 -3.56 -18.12
N GLU A 183 -3.79 -4.61 -18.74
CA GLU A 183 -4.24 -4.53 -20.14
C GLU A 183 -5.51 -3.71 -20.32
N ARG A 184 -6.47 -3.87 -19.38
CA ARG A 184 -7.83 -3.34 -19.58
C ARG A 184 -8.06 -1.96 -18.96
N TYR A 185 -7.22 -1.57 -18.00
CA TYR A 185 -7.37 -0.29 -17.29
C TYR A 185 -6.13 0.58 -17.48
N ASP A 186 -6.34 1.88 -17.46
CA ASP A 186 -5.27 2.87 -17.53
C ASP A 186 -4.72 3.20 -16.13
N VAL A 187 -4.38 2.15 -15.36
CA VAL A 187 -3.78 2.32 -14.04
C VAL A 187 -2.36 2.86 -14.16
N ASP A 188 -1.97 3.70 -13.22
CA ASP A 188 -0.62 4.27 -13.13
C ASP A 188 0.35 3.32 -12.44
N GLY A 189 -0.16 2.43 -11.62
CA GLY A 189 0.61 1.42 -10.91
C GLY A 189 -0.21 0.22 -10.49
N VAL A 190 0.51 -0.84 -10.14
CA VAL A 190 0.00 -1.99 -9.37
C VAL A 190 0.72 -2.04 -8.04
N HIS A 191 -0.06 -2.15 -6.97
CA HIS A 191 0.43 -2.11 -5.60
C HIS A 191 0.10 -3.43 -4.90
N PHE A 192 1.14 -4.24 -4.62
CA PHE A 192 0.96 -5.58 -4.05
C PHE A 192 1.01 -5.55 -2.52
N ASP A 193 -0.02 -6.06 -1.91
CA ASP A 193 -0.13 -6.25 -0.48
C ASP A 193 -0.18 -7.74 -0.12
N TYR A 194 0.27 -8.08 1.07
CA TYR A 194 0.35 -9.45 1.57
C TYR A 194 1.11 -10.40 0.62
N LEU A 195 2.07 -9.87 -0.16
CA LEU A 195 2.97 -10.67 -0.98
C LEU A 195 4.04 -11.28 -0.08
N ARG A 196 3.59 -12.19 0.78
CA ARG A 196 4.37 -12.76 1.88
C ARG A 196 3.69 -14.00 2.45
N TYR A 197 4.43 -14.80 3.18
CA TYR A 197 3.85 -15.84 4.02
C TYR A 197 3.07 -15.22 5.19
N PRO A 198 2.07 -15.94 5.76
CA PRO A 198 1.39 -15.47 6.96
C PRO A 198 2.34 -15.43 8.16
N GLU A 199 1.97 -14.65 9.16
CA GLU A 199 2.71 -14.58 10.41
C GLU A 199 2.77 -15.94 11.10
N HIS A 200 3.90 -16.21 11.75
CA HIS A 200 4.15 -17.49 12.43
C HIS A 200 4.01 -18.72 11.51
N ALA A 201 4.46 -18.59 10.26
CA ALA A 201 4.31 -19.61 9.23
C ALA A 201 5.11 -20.92 9.47
N LEU A 202 5.69 -21.14 10.64
CA LEU A 202 6.46 -22.36 10.95
C LEU A 202 5.69 -23.66 10.61
N ARG A 203 4.37 -23.65 10.78
CA ARG A 203 3.47 -24.79 10.46
C ARG A 203 2.60 -24.50 9.23
N PHE A 204 3.04 -23.62 8.34
CA PHE A 204 2.32 -23.40 7.09
C PHE A 204 2.27 -24.67 6.25
N SER A 205 1.14 -24.94 5.60
CA SER A 205 0.85 -26.23 4.94
C SER A 205 1.56 -26.34 3.57
N ASP A 206 2.86 -26.07 3.51
CA ASP A 206 3.67 -26.14 2.29
C ASP A 206 4.67 -27.30 2.26
N SER A 207 4.62 -28.23 3.22
CA SER A 207 5.56 -29.35 3.32
C SER A 207 5.63 -30.22 2.06
N TYR A 208 4.50 -30.45 1.40
CA TYR A 208 4.46 -31.19 0.14
C TYR A 208 5.21 -30.47 -0.98
N THR A 209 4.95 -29.17 -1.15
CA THR A 209 5.63 -28.36 -2.17
C THR A 209 7.11 -28.17 -1.85
N TYR A 210 7.46 -28.01 -0.57
CA TYR A 210 8.87 -27.98 -0.15
C TYR A 210 9.59 -29.30 -0.46
N LYS A 211 8.99 -30.46 -0.14
CA LYS A 211 9.57 -31.76 -0.50
C LYS A 211 9.77 -31.89 -2.00
N LYS A 212 8.83 -31.36 -2.80
CA LYS A 212 8.88 -31.51 -4.26
C LYS A 212 9.81 -30.50 -4.95
N TYR A 213 9.89 -29.26 -4.46
CA TYR A 213 10.56 -28.14 -5.14
C TYR A 213 11.66 -27.49 -4.32
N GLY A 214 11.91 -27.94 -3.10
CA GLY A 214 12.92 -27.37 -2.18
C GLY A 214 14.34 -27.58 -2.62
N ASN A 215 14.64 -28.69 -3.32
CA ASN A 215 15.96 -29.04 -3.84
C ASN A 215 17.08 -28.95 -2.78
N GLY A 216 16.78 -29.40 -1.54
CA GLY A 216 17.75 -29.41 -0.44
C GLY A 216 18.05 -28.03 0.20
N ARG A 217 17.41 -26.97 -0.25
CA ARG A 217 17.57 -25.64 0.35
C ARG A 217 17.00 -25.60 1.78
N ASP A 218 17.52 -24.72 2.62
CA ASP A 218 16.90 -24.36 3.88
C ASP A 218 15.46 -23.89 3.68
N LEU A 219 14.54 -24.28 4.56
CA LEU A 219 13.12 -23.97 4.42
C LEU A 219 12.85 -22.45 4.40
N ALA A 220 13.51 -21.68 5.26
CA ALA A 220 13.31 -20.25 5.34
C ALA A 220 13.85 -19.56 4.07
N GLN A 221 15.01 -20.01 3.57
CA GLN A 221 15.55 -19.49 2.32
C GLN A 221 14.66 -19.86 1.13
N TRP A 222 14.20 -21.12 1.04
CA TRP A 222 13.28 -21.53 -0.01
C TRP A 222 11.96 -20.70 -0.02
N ARG A 223 11.43 -20.36 1.14
CA ARG A 223 10.26 -19.49 1.24
C ARG A 223 10.54 -18.07 0.76
N ARG A 224 11.70 -17.48 1.10
CA ARG A 224 12.12 -16.17 0.56
C ARG A 224 12.28 -16.21 -0.95
N ASP A 225 12.93 -17.26 -1.47
CA ASP A 225 13.10 -17.45 -2.91
C ASP A 225 11.78 -17.54 -3.65
N ASN A 226 10.76 -18.22 -3.08
CA ASN A 226 9.44 -18.32 -3.67
C ASN A 226 8.75 -16.94 -3.78
N ILE A 227 8.81 -16.14 -2.71
CA ILE A 227 8.23 -14.78 -2.75
C ILE A 227 9.01 -13.91 -3.75
N THR A 228 10.33 -13.95 -3.73
CA THR A 228 11.18 -13.21 -4.68
C THR A 228 10.89 -13.60 -6.13
N GLU A 229 10.70 -14.89 -6.41
CA GLU A 229 10.34 -15.35 -7.76
C GLU A 229 8.97 -14.85 -8.21
N ILE A 230 7.97 -14.82 -7.31
CA ILE A 230 6.66 -14.21 -7.61
C ILE A 230 6.84 -12.73 -7.93
N VAL A 231 7.54 -11.97 -7.08
CA VAL A 231 7.82 -10.54 -7.28
C VAL A 231 8.47 -10.30 -8.64
N ARG A 232 9.53 -11.04 -8.95
CA ARG A 232 10.27 -10.93 -10.22
C ARG A 232 9.38 -11.23 -11.42
N TYR A 233 8.56 -12.28 -11.33
CA TYR A 233 7.66 -12.70 -12.40
C TYR A 233 6.59 -11.64 -12.67
N LEU A 234 5.96 -11.10 -11.61
CA LEU A 234 4.97 -10.04 -11.73
C LEU A 234 5.58 -8.74 -12.26
N TYR A 235 6.74 -8.32 -11.75
CA TYR A 235 7.44 -7.12 -12.22
C TYR A 235 7.75 -7.20 -13.72
N LYS A 236 8.40 -8.29 -14.15
CA LYS A 236 8.73 -8.50 -15.57
C LYS A 236 7.47 -8.54 -16.44
N GLY A 237 6.41 -9.20 -15.96
CA GLY A 237 5.13 -9.28 -16.65
C GLY A 237 4.48 -7.91 -16.85
N VAL A 238 4.43 -7.08 -15.82
CA VAL A 238 3.90 -5.70 -15.92
C VAL A 238 4.73 -4.87 -16.88
N LYS A 239 6.06 -4.89 -16.75
CA LYS A 239 6.95 -4.09 -17.61
C LYS A 239 6.92 -4.52 -19.07
N ALA A 240 6.67 -5.79 -19.35
CA ALA A 240 6.47 -6.28 -20.71
C ALA A 240 5.15 -5.81 -21.34
N LEU A 241 4.10 -5.63 -20.52
CA LEU A 241 2.79 -5.14 -20.97
C LEU A 241 2.77 -3.62 -21.14
N LYS A 242 3.14 -2.90 -20.07
CA LYS A 242 3.16 -1.44 -20.02
C LYS A 242 4.36 -0.99 -19.18
N PRO A 243 5.51 -0.65 -19.79
CA PRO A 243 6.76 -0.34 -19.06
C PRO A 243 6.66 0.86 -18.13
N TRP A 244 5.71 1.77 -18.38
CA TRP A 244 5.47 2.96 -17.54
C TRP A 244 4.64 2.68 -16.29
N VAL A 245 3.89 1.56 -16.23
CA VAL A 245 3.10 1.22 -15.04
C VAL A 245 4.04 0.87 -13.89
N LYS A 246 3.89 1.61 -12.79
CA LYS A 246 4.70 1.41 -11.59
C LYS A 246 4.34 0.10 -10.89
N VAL A 247 5.36 -0.58 -10.39
CA VAL A 247 5.18 -1.79 -9.57
C VAL A 247 5.66 -1.50 -8.16
N SER A 248 4.78 -1.64 -7.20
CA SER A 248 5.09 -1.39 -5.79
C SER A 248 4.58 -2.49 -4.86
N THR A 249 5.17 -2.55 -3.68
CA THR A 249 4.79 -3.49 -2.62
C THR A 249 4.74 -2.75 -1.28
N CYS A 250 3.83 -3.15 -0.37
CA CYS A 250 3.82 -2.69 1.02
C CYS A 250 4.33 -3.82 1.95
N PRO A 251 5.65 -3.90 2.19
CA PRO A 251 6.21 -4.88 3.10
C PRO A 251 6.01 -4.50 4.56
N VAL A 252 6.32 -5.43 5.46
CA VAL A 252 6.45 -5.14 6.89
C VAL A 252 7.44 -4.00 7.12
N GLY A 253 7.10 -3.09 8.02
CA GLY A 253 7.82 -1.82 8.21
C GLY A 253 9.30 -1.92 8.59
N LYS A 254 9.73 -3.05 9.18
CA LYS A 254 11.15 -3.35 9.44
C LYS A 254 11.61 -4.45 8.49
N TYR A 255 12.73 -4.25 7.81
CA TYR A 255 13.29 -5.31 6.96
C TYR A 255 13.79 -6.48 7.83
N ARG A 256 14.71 -6.20 8.75
CA ARG A 256 15.22 -7.11 9.78
C ARG A 256 15.81 -6.32 10.94
N ASP A 257 16.07 -6.99 12.04
CA ASP A 257 16.83 -6.38 13.13
C ASP A 257 18.29 -6.22 12.71
N THR A 258 18.90 -5.09 13.08
CA THR A 258 20.29 -4.78 12.79
C THR A 258 21.04 -4.43 14.07
N ALA A 259 22.37 -4.61 14.10
CA ALA A 259 23.20 -4.20 15.22
C ALA A 259 23.14 -2.68 15.45
N ARG A 260 23.03 -1.90 14.37
CA ARG A 260 22.90 -0.42 14.40
C ARG A 260 21.57 0.04 14.95
N TYR A 261 20.51 -0.75 14.72
CA TYR A 261 19.14 -0.43 15.11
C TYR A 261 18.53 -1.60 15.88
N PRO A 262 18.79 -1.72 17.17
CA PRO A 262 18.47 -2.92 17.97
C PRO A 262 16.99 -2.94 18.41
N SER A 263 16.06 -2.79 17.48
CA SER A 263 14.63 -2.96 17.74
C SER A 263 14.18 -4.35 17.32
N ARG A 264 14.17 -5.29 18.24
CA ARG A 264 13.82 -6.70 18.01
C ARG A 264 12.35 -6.87 17.67
N GLY A 265 12.03 -8.01 17.04
CA GLY A 265 10.67 -8.49 16.84
C GLY A 265 10.28 -8.69 15.38
N TRP A 266 9.02 -8.45 15.09
CA TRP A 266 8.39 -8.73 13.81
C TRP A 266 9.02 -7.94 12.66
N ASN A 267 9.46 -8.67 11.62
CA ASN A 267 10.17 -8.08 10.48
C ASN A 267 9.87 -8.83 9.17
N ALA A 268 10.20 -8.21 8.05
CA ALA A 268 9.92 -8.72 6.71
C ALA A 268 10.72 -10.00 6.40
N PHE A 269 12.02 -9.98 6.64
CA PHE A 269 12.95 -11.02 6.16
C PHE A 269 12.77 -12.36 6.89
N HIS A 270 12.73 -12.33 8.24
CA HIS A 270 12.68 -13.55 9.04
C HIS A 270 11.27 -14.03 9.33
N THR A 271 10.32 -13.10 9.58
CA THR A 271 9.00 -13.48 10.07
C THR A 271 8.03 -13.87 8.95
N VAL A 272 8.11 -13.18 7.82
CA VAL A 272 7.16 -13.35 6.70
C VAL A 272 7.83 -13.61 5.35
N TYR A 273 9.13 -13.81 5.36
CA TYR A 273 9.95 -14.24 4.21
C TYR A 273 9.94 -13.27 3.02
N GLN A 274 9.92 -11.95 3.30
CA GLN A 274 10.05 -10.89 2.29
C GLN A 274 11.50 -10.40 2.23
N ASP A 275 12.24 -10.74 1.18
CA ASP A 275 13.60 -10.25 0.93
C ASP A 275 13.58 -8.95 0.12
N VAL A 276 12.98 -7.92 0.70
CA VAL A 276 12.71 -6.65 0.01
C VAL A 276 13.97 -5.90 -0.38
N GLN A 277 15.01 -5.92 0.47
CA GLN A 277 16.28 -5.29 0.10
C GLN A 277 16.95 -6.03 -1.07
N GLY A 278 16.80 -7.37 -1.14
CA GLY A 278 17.18 -8.14 -2.33
C GLY A 278 16.41 -7.71 -3.57
N TRP A 279 15.09 -7.47 -3.47
CA TRP A 279 14.28 -6.99 -4.61
C TRP A 279 14.70 -5.60 -5.09
N LEU A 280 15.04 -4.70 -4.17
CA LEU A 280 15.56 -3.36 -4.50
C LEU A 280 16.92 -3.46 -5.21
N GLY A 281 17.81 -4.34 -4.73
CA GLY A 281 19.11 -4.61 -5.35
C GLY A 281 18.99 -5.23 -6.76
N GLU A 282 18.01 -6.10 -6.98
CA GLU A 282 17.69 -6.66 -8.31
C GLU A 282 16.96 -5.67 -9.23
N GLY A 283 16.46 -4.56 -8.70
CA GLY A 283 15.69 -3.57 -9.44
C GLY A 283 14.30 -4.03 -9.88
N ILE A 284 13.70 -4.98 -9.17
CA ILE A 284 12.37 -5.56 -9.47
C ILE A 284 11.23 -4.92 -8.68
N GLN A 285 11.41 -3.68 -8.24
CA GLN A 285 10.40 -2.78 -7.68
C GLN A 285 10.68 -1.36 -8.15
N ASP A 286 9.64 -0.58 -8.43
CA ASP A 286 9.79 0.86 -8.70
C ASP A 286 9.64 1.66 -7.40
N GLN A 287 8.75 1.23 -6.54
CA GLN A 287 8.42 1.88 -5.27
C GLN A 287 8.22 0.83 -4.18
N ILE A 288 8.57 1.18 -2.95
CA ILE A 288 8.28 0.38 -1.75
C ILE A 288 7.55 1.27 -0.75
N TYR A 289 6.44 0.75 -0.21
CA TYR A 289 5.64 1.39 0.83
C TYR A 289 5.73 0.56 2.13
N PRO A 290 6.84 0.62 2.89
CA PRO A 290 6.95 -0.15 4.13
C PRO A 290 5.85 0.27 5.11
N MET A 291 5.12 -0.69 5.68
CA MET A 291 4.06 -0.44 6.67
C MET A 291 4.68 -0.04 8.01
N MET A 292 5.11 1.22 8.13
CA MET A 292 5.86 1.73 9.26
C MET A 292 4.92 2.30 10.34
N TYR A 293 3.99 1.48 10.80
CA TYR A 293 2.98 1.83 11.79
C TYR A 293 3.56 1.77 13.21
N PHE A 294 4.64 2.51 13.45
CA PHE A 294 5.43 2.53 14.68
C PHE A 294 5.82 3.96 15.06
N ARG A 295 6.26 4.15 16.30
CA ARG A 295 6.83 5.41 16.82
C ARG A 295 8.29 5.20 17.24
N GLY A 296 9.03 6.31 17.38
CA GLY A 296 10.38 6.32 17.96
C GLY A 296 11.32 5.31 17.30
N ASN A 297 11.97 4.48 18.11
CA ASN A 297 12.94 3.47 17.64
C ASN A 297 12.33 2.38 16.75
N GLY A 298 11.01 2.27 16.68
CA GLY A 298 10.34 1.41 15.71
C GLY A 298 10.20 2.01 14.32
N PHE A 299 10.30 3.34 14.20
CA PHE A 299 10.15 4.09 12.94
C PHE A 299 11.49 4.63 12.41
N TYR A 300 12.10 5.61 13.11
CA TYR A 300 13.18 6.42 12.56
C TYR A 300 14.42 5.62 12.09
N PRO A 301 14.98 4.69 12.89
CA PRO A 301 16.13 3.91 12.44
C PRO A 301 15.82 3.02 11.23
N PHE A 302 14.59 2.50 11.14
CA PHE A 302 14.20 1.62 10.04
C PHE A 302 13.84 2.41 8.78
N ALA A 303 13.34 3.64 8.90
CA ALA A 303 13.19 4.53 7.75
C ALA A 303 14.54 4.86 7.11
N LEU A 304 15.58 5.09 7.92
CA LEU A 304 16.96 5.24 7.42
C LEU A 304 17.47 3.95 6.76
N ASP A 305 17.27 2.78 7.40
CA ASP A 305 17.69 1.49 6.83
C ASP A 305 17.04 1.25 5.46
N TRP A 306 15.75 1.55 5.31
CA TRP A 306 15.07 1.48 4.02
C TRP A 306 15.68 2.42 2.98
N GLN A 307 15.97 3.67 3.34
CA GLN A 307 16.54 4.66 2.43
C GLN A 307 17.98 4.31 2.02
N GLU A 308 18.80 3.88 2.97
CA GLU A 308 20.19 3.44 2.73
C GLU A 308 20.26 2.26 1.75
N GLN A 309 19.25 1.38 1.77
CA GLN A 309 19.17 0.18 0.93
C GLN A 309 18.24 0.34 -0.29
N SER A 310 17.86 1.57 -0.61
CA SER A 310 16.88 1.85 -1.68
C SER A 310 17.36 1.49 -3.09
N ASN A 311 18.66 1.45 -3.32
CA ASN A 311 19.26 1.24 -4.64
C ASN A 311 18.66 2.16 -5.73
N GLY A 312 18.37 3.42 -5.35
CA GLY A 312 17.78 4.42 -6.24
C GLY A 312 16.27 4.24 -6.50
N ARG A 313 15.62 3.30 -5.82
CA ARG A 313 14.15 3.13 -5.89
C ARG A 313 13.45 4.03 -4.88
N GLN A 314 12.19 4.33 -5.13
CA GLN A 314 11.43 5.21 -4.27
C GLN A 314 10.98 4.48 -3.00
N ILE A 315 11.38 5.00 -1.84
CA ILE A 315 10.93 4.52 -0.53
C ILE A 315 9.90 5.51 0.01
N ILE A 316 8.70 5.01 0.29
CA ILE A 316 7.54 5.80 0.71
C ILE A 316 6.99 5.18 2.00
N PRO A 317 7.43 5.58 3.18
CA PRO A 317 6.91 5.04 4.44
C PRO A 317 5.40 5.15 4.52
N GLY A 318 4.74 4.04 4.86
CA GLY A 318 3.35 4.03 5.24
C GLY A 318 3.20 4.52 6.67
N LEU A 319 2.46 5.61 6.87
CA LEU A 319 2.19 6.19 8.18
C LEU A 319 0.89 5.63 8.75
N GLY A 320 0.93 5.11 9.97
CA GLY A 320 -0.23 4.55 10.67
C GLY A 320 -1.11 5.63 11.28
N ILE A 321 -1.71 6.50 10.46
CA ILE A 321 -2.56 7.61 10.95
C ILE A 321 -3.82 7.14 11.67
N TYR A 322 -4.20 5.86 11.52
CA TYR A 322 -5.31 5.28 12.26
C TYR A 322 -5.03 5.24 13.78
N PHE A 323 -3.77 5.24 14.21
CA PHE A 323 -3.40 5.34 15.62
C PHE A 323 -3.67 6.70 16.28
N LEU A 324 -4.07 7.70 15.48
CA LEU A 324 -4.60 8.97 16.01
C LEU A 324 -5.97 8.79 16.67
N ASP A 325 -6.70 7.74 16.29
CA ASP A 325 -7.96 7.37 16.93
C ASP A 325 -7.66 6.79 18.34
N PRO A 326 -8.26 7.31 19.41
CA PRO A 326 -8.06 6.80 20.77
C PRO A 326 -8.40 5.32 20.94
N GLY A 327 -9.30 4.78 20.11
CA GLY A 327 -9.67 3.36 20.10
C GLY A 327 -8.61 2.44 19.48
N GLU A 328 -7.66 2.99 18.72
CA GLU A 328 -6.66 2.22 17.98
C GLU A 328 -5.24 2.32 18.57
N GLY A 329 -4.79 3.49 18.96
CA GLY A 329 -3.40 3.63 19.45
C GLY A 329 -3.06 4.90 20.20
N ASN A 330 -3.96 5.85 20.24
CA ASN A 330 -3.83 7.10 20.98
C ASN A 330 -2.50 7.85 20.72
N TRP A 331 -2.09 7.93 19.41
CA TRP A 331 -0.99 8.80 19.01
C TRP A 331 -1.46 10.25 19.01
N THR A 332 -0.50 11.18 19.05
CA THR A 332 -0.75 12.60 18.80
C THR A 332 -0.37 12.95 17.36
N VAL A 333 -1.01 13.96 16.81
CA VAL A 333 -0.72 14.45 15.46
C VAL A 333 0.75 14.85 15.28
N ASP A 334 1.40 15.38 16.32
CA ASP A 334 2.83 15.72 16.33
C ASP A 334 3.74 14.54 15.95
N GLU A 335 3.33 13.30 16.23
CA GLU A 335 4.10 12.14 15.79
C GLU A 335 4.07 12.00 14.27
N VAL A 336 2.91 12.20 13.65
CA VAL A 336 2.77 12.17 12.19
C VAL A 336 3.58 13.31 11.56
N GLU A 337 3.52 14.52 12.12
CA GLU A 337 4.31 15.66 11.66
C GLU A 337 5.81 15.40 11.76
N ARG A 338 6.29 14.82 12.87
CA ARG A 338 7.69 14.41 13.02
C ARG A 338 8.10 13.38 11.97
N GLN A 339 7.24 12.42 11.66
CA GLN A 339 7.51 11.40 10.64
C GLN A 339 7.60 12.02 9.24
N ILE A 340 6.70 12.94 8.87
CA ILE A 340 6.76 13.68 7.61
C ILE A 340 8.04 14.52 7.50
N ASN A 341 8.36 15.26 8.55
CA ASN A 341 9.58 16.07 8.59
C ASN A 341 10.84 15.20 8.46
N PHE A 342 10.83 14.01 9.09
CA PHE A 342 11.93 13.07 8.99
C PHE A 342 12.09 12.50 7.57
N THR A 343 11.00 12.11 6.91
CA THR A 343 11.04 11.60 5.52
C THR A 343 11.62 12.64 4.57
N ARG A 344 11.21 13.89 4.70
CA ARG A 344 11.74 15.02 3.91
C ARG A 344 13.22 15.29 4.19
N ALA A 345 13.62 15.33 5.47
CA ALA A 345 14.99 15.60 5.89
C ALA A 345 15.99 14.53 5.41
N HIS A 346 15.55 13.30 5.24
CA HIS A 346 16.41 12.17 4.88
C HIS A 346 16.22 11.69 3.43
N GLY A 347 15.52 12.46 2.60
CA GLY A 347 15.43 12.22 1.16
C GLY A 347 14.61 10.98 0.77
N LEU A 348 13.68 10.54 1.63
CA LEU A 348 12.68 9.55 1.23
C LEU A 348 11.72 10.17 0.20
N ALA A 349 11.07 9.34 -0.60
CA ALA A 349 10.31 9.82 -1.76
C ALA A 349 8.93 10.42 -1.43
N GLY A 350 8.55 10.47 -0.18
CA GLY A 350 7.27 10.95 0.31
C GLY A 350 6.67 9.98 1.33
N GLU A 351 5.37 10.03 1.54
CA GLU A 351 4.66 9.18 2.49
C GLU A 351 3.32 8.69 1.98
N GLY A 352 2.87 7.56 2.52
CA GLY A 352 1.53 7.01 2.32
C GLY A 352 0.74 7.02 3.64
N HIS A 353 -0.52 7.42 3.59
CA HIS A 353 -1.39 7.56 4.76
C HIS A 353 -2.35 6.37 4.87
N TYR A 354 -2.17 5.52 5.86
CA TYR A 354 -3.07 4.40 6.11
C TYR A 354 -4.01 4.74 7.26
N ARG A 355 -5.28 5.02 6.99
CA ARG A 355 -6.04 4.99 5.75
C ARG A 355 -6.90 6.26 5.58
N VAL A 356 -7.53 6.41 4.43
CA VAL A 356 -8.25 7.64 4.06
C VAL A 356 -9.37 8.07 5.02
N LYS A 357 -10.03 7.14 5.72
CA LYS A 357 -11.06 7.47 6.74
C LYS A 357 -10.59 8.57 7.70
N TYR A 358 -9.36 8.47 8.21
CA TYR A 358 -8.84 9.39 9.22
C TYR A 358 -8.50 10.78 8.65
N LEU A 359 -8.30 10.86 7.33
CA LEU A 359 -8.22 12.13 6.61
C LEU A 359 -9.63 12.72 6.40
N MET A 360 -10.62 11.87 6.02
CA MET A 360 -12.01 12.31 5.84
C MET A 360 -12.61 12.82 7.15
N ASP A 361 -12.34 12.17 8.26
CA ASP A 361 -12.80 12.54 9.59
C ASP A 361 -12.00 13.70 10.20
N ASN A 362 -10.94 14.14 9.54
CA ASN A 362 -9.99 15.14 10.06
C ASN A 362 -9.52 14.85 11.48
N THR A 363 -9.16 13.59 11.73
CA THR A 363 -8.82 13.08 13.06
C THR A 363 -7.67 13.90 13.67
N GLN A 364 -7.90 14.51 14.84
CA GLN A 364 -7.00 15.44 15.53
C GLN A 364 -6.53 16.64 14.66
N GLY A 365 -7.30 17.04 13.64
CA GLY A 365 -6.96 18.14 12.74
C GLY A 365 -5.88 17.79 11.70
N LEU A 366 -5.55 16.50 11.52
CA LEU A 366 -4.49 16.07 10.61
C LEU A 366 -4.70 16.56 9.18
N TYR A 367 -5.93 16.49 8.68
CA TYR A 367 -6.22 16.92 7.30
C TYR A 367 -5.89 18.41 7.09
N ASP A 368 -6.34 19.26 8.02
CA ASP A 368 -6.07 20.71 7.96
C ASP A 368 -4.58 20.99 8.05
N ILE A 369 -3.87 20.32 8.96
CA ILE A 369 -2.42 20.44 9.11
C ILE A 369 -1.69 20.05 7.81
N LEU A 370 -2.10 18.96 7.16
CA LEU A 370 -1.50 18.57 5.89
C LEU A 370 -1.75 19.62 4.81
N GLN A 371 -2.98 20.11 4.68
CA GLN A 371 -3.36 21.09 3.67
C GLN A 371 -2.67 22.46 3.89
N GLU A 372 -2.61 22.92 5.12
CA GLU A 372 -2.14 24.27 5.46
C GLU A 372 -0.62 24.35 5.66
N ASN A 373 0.04 23.27 6.15
CA ASN A 373 1.43 23.33 6.55
C ASN A 373 2.37 22.47 5.67
N TYR A 374 1.91 21.30 5.20
CA TYR A 374 2.76 20.34 4.51
C TYR A 374 2.52 20.25 3.02
N TYR A 375 1.27 20.23 2.59
CA TYR A 375 0.86 20.03 1.20
C TYR A 375 0.28 21.29 0.59
N THR A 376 0.88 22.42 0.91
CA THR A 376 0.42 23.78 0.56
C THR A 376 0.35 24.05 -0.95
N ALA A 377 1.04 23.26 -1.77
CA ALA A 377 1.03 23.37 -3.23
C ALA A 377 1.11 21.98 -3.87
N PRO A 378 0.55 21.81 -5.08
CA PRO A 378 0.77 20.61 -5.88
C PRO A 378 2.25 20.38 -6.12
N VAL A 379 2.68 19.11 -6.08
CA VAL A 379 4.03 18.70 -6.42
C VAL A 379 3.97 17.63 -7.49
N SER A 380 4.96 17.61 -8.39
CA SER A 380 5.05 16.54 -9.36
C SER A 380 5.64 15.28 -8.70
N TYR A 381 5.16 14.14 -9.13
CA TYR A 381 5.82 12.85 -8.93
C TYR A 381 6.58 12.52 -10.21
N THR A 382 7.72 11.87 -10.06
CA THR A 382 8.75 11.75 -11.09
C THR A 382 8.44 10.75 -12.19
N HIS A 383 7.35 10.85 -12.94
CA HIS A 383 7.28 10.26 -14.29
C HIS A 383 6.15 10.93 -15.07
N LEU A 384 6.54 11.84 -15.97
CA LEU A 384 5.67 12.24 -17.06
C LEU A 384 5.33 10.99 -17.88
N ARG A 385 4.05 10.70 -18.06
CA ARG A 385 3.61 9.71 -19.02
C ARG A 385 4.13 10.12 -20.41
N ALA A 386 4.71 9.19 -21.13
CA ALA A 386 5.16 9.40 -22.52
C ALA A 386 4.01 9.78 -23.49
N HIS A 387 2.80 10.00 -23.00
CA HIS A 387 1.61 10.35 -23.76
C HIS A 387 1.35 11.84 -23.93
N GLU A 388 2.04 12.71 -23.21
CA GLU A 388 1.87 14.17 -23.40
C GLU A 388 2.58 14.74 -24.63
N THR A 389 3.23 13.90 -25.44
CA THR A 389 3.93 14.34 -26.67
C THR A 389 3.20 13.99 -27.96
N ARG A 390 1.92 13.70 -27.92
CA ARG A 390 1.08 13.56 -29.11
C ARG A 390 -0.10 14.53 -29.02
N GLY A 391 0.21 15.81 -29.13
CA GLY A 391 -0.69 16.87 -29.53
C GLY A 391 -0.37 17.28 -30.96
#